data_38b5a1af2be9ff3a8ea497e802fde809
#
_entry.id   38b5a1af2be9ff3a8ea497e802fde809
#
_cell.length_a   1.000
_cell.length_b   1.000
_cell.length_c   1.000
_cell.angle_alpha   90.00
_cell.angle_beta   90.00
_cell.angle_gamma   90.00
#
_symmetry.space_group_name_H-M   'P 1'
#
loop_
_entity.id
_entity.type
_entity.pdbx_description
1 polymer ?
#
loop_
_entity_poly.entity_id
_entity_poly.type
_entity_poly.pdbx_seq_one_letter_code
_entity_poly.pdbx_strand_id
1 'polypeptide(L)'
;MARLLQIAHDHVSPAGAVAERFVERGFAIDEFLVVPQERFHDPGVEVTFPEVADYDAVLVLGAPWSAYDSEVASWVEPELDLLRDADQARVPVLGICFGGQLLAAAHGGRVLASPAPEIGWHVVHGDDLGSDGIWFQWHYDRWVTPPGATEIARNPAAAQAFVLRRNLALQFHPEVDADGLKGWLDHGGDREAVAAGLDPDVLLLQTEALEADAAARARRLVDAFVDQVAPS
;
A
#
# COMPACT_ATOMS: atom_id res chain seq x y z
N MET A 1 -18.87 -6.47 15.21
CA MET A 1 -17.88 -6.92 14.24
C MET A 1 -17.05 -5.70 13.94
N ALA A 2 -15.74 -5.81 14.06
CA ALA A 2 -14.87 -4.68 13.74
C ALA A 2 -15.02 -4.31 12.26
N ARG A 3 -14.92 -3.01 11.92
CA ARG A 3 -15.08 -2.51 10.55
C ARG A 3 -13.73 -2.00 10.02
N LEU A 4 -13.38 -2.39 8.81
CA LEU A 4 -12.21 -1.92 8.08
C LEU A 4 -12.68 -1.06 6.90
N LEU A 5 -12.22 0.17 6.83
CA LEU A 5 -12.30 0.95 5.59
C LEU A 5 -11.12 0.56 4.70
N GLN A 6 -11.41 -0.04 3.54
CA GLN A 6 -10.42 -0.32 2.52
C GLN A 6 -10.51 0.74 1.42
N ILE A 7 -9.48 1.56 1.28
CA ILE A 7 -9.37 2.56 0.20
C ILE A 7 -8.59 1.94 -0.94
N ALA A 8 -9.28 1.72 -2.06
CA ALA A 8 -8.72 1.28 -3.33
C ALA A 8 -8.70 2.47 -4.30
N HIS A 9 -7.54 2.75 -4.91
CA HIS A 9 -7.41 3.90 -5.79
C HIS A 9 -7.80 3.58 -7.23
N ASP A 10 -7.76 2.31 -7.60
CA ASP A 10 -8.11 1.81 -8.92
C ASP A 10 -8.85 0.47 -8.83
N HIS A 11 -9.36 0.01 -9.98
CA HIS A 11 -10.18 -1.19 -10.09
C HIS A 11 -9.39 -2.48 -10.37
N VAL A 12 -8.04 -2.38 -10.50
CA VAL A 12 -7.18 -3.52 -10.90
C VAL A 12 -6.22 -3.96 -9.80
N SER A 13 -6.25 -3.29 -8.64
CA SER A 13 -5.35 -3.54 -7.50
C SER A 13 -6.10 -4.20 -6.34
N PRO A 14 -6.29 -5.53 -6.36
CA PRO A 14 -6.96 -6.24 -5.26
C PRO A 14 -6.09 -6.24 -3.99
N ALA A 15 -6.73 -6.27 -2.82
CA ALA A 15 -6.01 -6.32 -1.54
C ALA A 15 -5.56 -7.74 -1.13
N GLY A 16 -5.86 -8.77 -1.93
CA GLY A 16 -5.34 -10.14 -1.82
C GLY A 16 -5.33 -10.72 -0.40
N ALA A 17 -4.24 -11.40 -0.07
CA ALA A 17 -4.04 -12.06 1.23
C ALA A 17 -4.12 -11.10 2.43
N VAL A 18 -3.90 -9.79 2.23
CA VAL A 18 -4.02 -8.77 3.28
C VAL A 18 -5.48 -8.61 3.68
N ALA A 19 -6.38 -8.37 2.73
CA ALA A 19 -7.83 -8.25 3.01
C ALA A 19 -8.41 -9.55 3.56
N GLU A 20 -8.05 -10.70 2.97
CA GLU A 20 -8.46 -12.02 3.48
C GLU A 20 -8.10 -12.17 4.96
N ARG A 21 -6.88 -11.78 5.35
CA ARG A 21 -6.46 -11.91 6.75
C ARG A 21 -7.24 -11.00 7.68
N PHE A 22 -7.58 -9.78 7.27
CA PHE A 22 -8.48 -8.92 8.06
C PHE A 22 -9.85 -9.56 8.27
N VAL A 23 -10.43 -10.19 7.23
CA VAL A 23 -11.69 -10.93 7.35
C VAL A 23 -11.55 -12.09 8.33
N GLU A 24 -10.49 -12.89 8.26
CA GLU A 24 -10.21 -13.98 9.20
C GLU A 24 -10.01 -13.47 10.65
N ARG A 25 -9.52 -12.23 10.82
CA ARG A 25 -9.38 -11.55 12.11
C ARG A 25 -10.71 -10.94 12.61
N GLY A 26 -11.80 -11.12 11.86
CA GLY A 26 -13.15 -10.70 12.26
C GLY A 26 -13.55 -9.29 11.85
N PHE A 27 -12.84 -8.68 10.90
CA PHE A 27 -13.24 -7.39 10.32
C PHE A 27 -14.26 -7.58 9.20
N ALA A 28 -15.26 -6.71 9.16
CA ALA A 28 -16.08 -6.48 7.98
C ALA A 28 -15.40 -5.38 7.15
N ILE A 29 -15.23 -5.63 5.85
CA ILE A 29 -14.55 -4.69 4.95
C ILE A 29 -15.61 -3.87 4.21
N ASP A 30 -15.48 -2.55 4.32
CA ASP A 30 -16.18 -1.59 3.48
C ASP A 30 -15.16 -1.02 2.48
N GLU A 31 -15.31 -1.37 1.20
CA GLU A 31 -14.44 -0.88 0.15
C GLU A 31 -14.90 0.46 -0.38
N PHE A 32 -13.97 1.39 -0.49
CA PHE A 32 -14.14 2.69 -1.12
C PHE A 32 -13.20 2.82 -2.32
N LEU A 33 -13.77 2.83 -3.53
CA LEU A 33 -13.02 3.01 -4.78
C LEU A 33 -12.93 4.50 -5.10
N VAL A 34 -11.70 5.04 -5.14
CA VAL A 34 -11.44 6.47 -5.41
C VAL A 34 -11.66 6.80 -6.88
N VAL A 35 -11.00 6.11 -7.79
CA VAL A 35 -11.08 6.35 -9.24
C VAL A 35 -11.87 5.22 -9.89
N PRO A 36 -13.09 5.49 -10.38
CA PRO A 36 -13.88 4.48 -11.10
C PRO A 36 -13.18 4.00 -12.37
N GLN A 37 -13.47 2.79 -12.80
CA GLN A 37 -12.84 2.15 -13.97
C GLN A 37 -12.87 3.04 -15.23
N GLU A 38 -13.99 3.70 -15.50
CA GLU A 38 -14.17 4.58 -16.65
C GLU A 38 -13.31 5.85 -16.59
N ARG A 39 -12.76 6.18 -15.42
CA ARG A 39 -11.91 7.34 -15.19
C ARG A 39 -10.43 6.97 -15.02
N PHE A 40 -10.06 5.70 -15.17
CA PHE A 40 -8.68 5.23 -14.94
C PHE A 40 -7.60 6.01 -15.72
N HIS A 41 -7.91 6.47 -16.94
CA HIS A 41 -7.01 7.28 -17.77
C HIS A 41 -7.22 8.81 -17.64
N ASP A 42 -8.12 9.23 -16.76
CA ASP A 42 -8.41 10.63 -16.43
C ASP A 42 -8.80 10.70 -14.95
N PRO A 43 -7.81 10.49 -14.03
CA PRO A 43 -8.06 10.21 -12.61
C PRO A 43 -8.50 11.42 -11.79
N GLY A 44 -8.59 12.61 -12.37
CA GLY A 44 -9.03 13.84 -11.71
C GLY A 44 -10.52 13.79 -11.35
N VAL A 45 -10.85 13.11 -10.26
CA VAL A 45 -12.22 12.95 -9.75
C VAL A 45 -12.40 13.72 -8.45
N GLU A 46 -13.61 14.21 -8.21
CA GLU A 46 -13.99 14.76 -6.91
C GLU A 46 -14.61 13.65 -6.07
N VAL A 47 -14.08 13.47 -4.87
CA VAL A 47 -14.54 12.43 -3.94
C VAL A 47 -14.85 13.00 -2.57
N THR A 48 -15.75 12.34 -1.86
CA THR A 48 -15.99 12.58 -0.43
C THR A 48 -15.71 11.27 0.30
N PHE A 49 -14.63 11.23 1.06
CA PHE A 49 -14.28 10.06 1.84
C PHE A 49 -15.26 9.81 2.98
N PRO A 50 -15.46 8.54 3.38
CA PRO A 50 -16.25 8.21 4.58
C PRO A 50 -15.65 8.81 5.85
N GLU A 51 -16.51 9.02 6.86
CA GLU A 51 -16.07 9.45 8.19
C GLU A 51 -15.22 8.34 8.84
N VAL A 52 -13.94 8.61 9.05
CA VAL A 52 -12.99 7.61 9.55
C VAL A 52 -13.32 7.09 10.94
N ALA A 53 -14.00 7.90 11.77
CA ALA A 53 -14.39 7.53 13.13
C ALA A 53 -15.43 6.39 13.19
N ASP A 54 -16.05 6.04 12.07
CA ASP A 54 -16.99 4.92 11.96
C ASP A 54 -16.28 3.55 11.79
N TYR A 55 -14.96 3.54 11.73
CA TYR A 55 -14.15 2.35 11.47
C TYR A 55 -13.17 2.05 12.61
N ASP A 56 -12.83 0.77 12.77
CA ASP A 56 -11.85 0.29 13.75
C ASP A 56 -10.43 0.25 13.19
N ALA A 57 -10.29 0.25 11.85
CA ALA A 57 -9.01 0.36 11.14
C ALA A 57 -9.24 0.86 9.71
N VAL A 58 -8.16 1.35 9.07
CA VAL A 58 -8.12 1.75 7.66
C VAL A 58 -7.00 0.98 6.96
N LEU A 59 -7.28 0.45 5.77
CA LEU A 59 -6.31 -0.10 4.82
C LEU A 59 -6.29 0.81 3.60
N VAL A 60 -5.13 1.38 3.28
CA VAL A 60 -4.92 2.23 2.11
C VAL A 60 -4.01 1.50 1.14
N LEU A 61 -4.51 1.18 -0.05
CA LEU A 61 -3.80 0.41 -1.06
C LEU A 61 -2.83 1.25 -1.89
N GLY A 62 -2.16 0.60 -2.85
CA GLY A 62 -1.35 1.23 -3.87
C GLY A 62 -2.16 2.04 -4.88
N ALA A 63 -1.47 2.78 -5.75
CA ALA A 63 -2.04 3.50 -6.88
C ALA A 63 -1.03 3.58 -8.03
N PRO A 64 -1.47 3.64 -9.28
CA PRO A 64 -0.59 3.77 -10.44
C PRO A 64 -0.09 5.21 -10.67
N TRP A 65 -0.47 6.15 -9.83
CA TRP A 65 -0.11 7.58 -9.93
C TRP A 65 0.88 7.98 -8.86
N SER A 66 1.59 9.11 -9.06
CA SER A 66 2.42 9.73 -8.01
C SER A 66 1.59 10.66 -7.13
N ALA A 67 1.86 10.64 -5.83
CA ALA A 67 1.13 11.45 -4.85
C ALA A 67 1.26 12.98 -5.06
N TYR A 68 2.19 13.41 -5.91
CA TYR A 68 2.41 14.81 -6.26
C TYR A 68 1.96 15.16 -7.68
N ASP A 69 1.32 14.25 -8.41
CA ASP A 69 0.77 14.53 -9.73
C ASP A 69 -0.44 15.47 -9.62
N SER A 70 -0.45 16.51 -10.45
CA SER A 70 -1.55 17.48 -10.44
C SER A 70 -2.89 16.89 -10.85
N GLU A 71 -2.88 15.80 -11.60
CA GLU A 71 -4.08 15.10 -12.08
C GLU A 71 -4.86 14.41 -10.96
N VAL A 72 -4.20 14.07 -9.87
CA VAL A 72 -4.80 13.37 -8.72
C VAL A 72 -4.97 14.27 -7.48
N ALA A 73 -4.54 15.52 -7.56
CA ALA A 73 -4.56 16.45 -6.43
C ALA A 73 -5.97 16.64 -5.84
N SER A 74 -7.03 16.52 -6.65
CA SER A 74 -8.42 16.69 -6.23
C SER A 74 -8.88 15.67 -5.18
N TRP A 75 -8.27 14.50 -5.12
CA TRP A 75 -8.58 13.46 -4.12
C TRP A 75 -7.41 13.14 -3.19
N VAL A 76 -6.15 13.39 -3.60
CA VAL A 76 -4.98 13.20 -2.72
C VAL A 76 -5.06 14.13 -1.51
N GLU A 77 -5.36 15.41 -1.68
CA GLU A 77 -5.45 16.36 -0.57
C GLU A 77 -6.55 15.98 0.45
N PRO A 78 -7.80 15.66 0.04
CA PRO A 78 -8.81 15.11 0.95
C PRO A 78 -8.39 13.81 1.65
N GLU A 79 -7.63 12.94 0.97
CA GLU A 79 -7.16 11.70 1.59
C GLU A 79 -6.07 11.94 2.63
N LEU A 80 -5.17 12.90 2.39
CA LEU A 80 -4.21 13.33 3.42
C LEU A 80 -4.93 13.87 4.67
N ASP A 81 -6.05 14.56 4.50
CA ASP A 81 -6.87 15.04 5.62
C ASP A 81 -7.52 13.85 6.36
N LEU A 82 -8.09 12.87 5.63
CA LEU A 82 -8.63 11.64 6.23
C LEU A 82 -7.55 10.90 7.06
N LEU A 83 -6.31 10.80 6.57
CA LEU A 83 -5.24 10.14 7.31
C LEU A 83 -4.84 10.91 8.58
N ARG A 84 -4.89 12.25 8.55
CA ARG A 84 -4.69 13.08 9.74
C ARG A 84 -5.82 12.92 10.75
N ASP A 85 -7.06 12.84 10.27
CA ASP A 85 -8.25 12.63 11.10
C ASP A 85 -8.23 11.22 11.72
N ALA A 86 -7.80 10.19 10.98
CA ALA A 86 -7.60 8.84 11.51
C ALA A 86 -6.62 8.85 12.69
N ASP A 87 -5.49 9.53 12.55
CA ASP A 87 -4.49 9.64 13.61
C ASP A 87 -5.05 10.38 14.84
N GLN A 88 -5.78 11.48 14.64
CA GLN A 88 -6.44 12.23 15.73
C GLN A 88 -7.52 11.40 16.43
N ALA A 89 -8.31 10.64 15.68
CA ALA A 89 -9.32 9.71 16.20
C ALA A 89 -8.70 8.43 16.77
N ARG A 90 -7.38 8.22 16.63
CA ARG A 90 -6.65 7.01 17.03
C ARG A 90 -7.12 5.75 16.29
N VAL A 91 -7.67 5.91 15.09
CA VAL A 91 -7.99 4.81 14.19
C VAL A 91 -6.69 4.39 13.49
N PRO A 92 -6.24 3.12 13.65
CA PRO A 92 -5.00 2.65 13.07
C PRO A 92 -5.08 2.54 11.55
N VAL A 93 -3.98 2.88 10.87
CA VAL A 93 -3.89 2.82 9.40
C VAL A 93 -2.75 1.91 8.96
N LEU A 94 -3.06 0.99 8.05
CA LEU A 94 -2.08 0.23 7.27
C LEU A 94 -2.04 0.81 5.85
N GLY A 95 -0.93 1.43 5.46
CA GLY A 95 -0.74 1.98 4.12
C GLY A 95 0.25 1.15 3.31
N ILE A 96 -0.11 0.78 2.09
CA ILE A 96 0.68 -0.03 1.15
C ILE A 96 1.10 0.84 -0.03
N CYS A 97 2.39 0.85 -0.36
CA CYS A 97 3.01 1.57 -1.47
C CYS A 97 2.57 3.05 -1.49
N PHE A 98 1.68 3.44 -2.38
CA PHE A 98 1.10 4.78 -2.44
C PHE A 98 0.44 5.16 -1.10
N GLY A 99 -0.34 4.27 -0.47
CA GLY A 99 -0.93 4.50 0.85
C GLY A 99 0.12 4.75 1.94
N GLY A 100 1.26 4.05 1.90
CA GLY A 100 2.41 4.31 2.77
C GLY A 100 3.07 5.67 2.49
N GLN A 101 3.14 6.08 1.23
CA GLN A 101 3.63 7.39 0.82
C GLN A 101 2.71 8.52 1.30
N LEU A 102 1.38 8.33 1.20
CA LEU A 102 0.41 9.28 1.73
C LEU A 102 0.51 9.39 3.26
N LEU A 103 0.69 8.28 3.98
CA LEU A 103 0.94 8.33 5.43
C LEU A 103 2.19 9.16 5.75
N ALA A 104 3.26 9.02 4.99
CA ALA A 104 4.45 9.84 5.19
C ALA A 104 4.14 11.33 4.95
N ALA A 105 3.47 11.67 3.84
CA ALA A 105 3.12 13.04 3.48
C ALA A 105 2.17 13.67 4.50
N ALA A 106 1.13 12.96 4.95
CA ALA A 106 0.15 13.43 5.93
C ALA A 106 0.80 13.86 7.26
N HIS A 107 1.93 13.25 7.62
CA HIS A 107 2.58 13.43 8.92
C HIS A 107 3.92 14.18 8.85
N GLY A 108 4.16 14.96 7.82
CA GLY A 108 5.31 15.86 7.71
C GLY A 108 6.54 15.24 7.03
N GLY A 109 6.43 14.06 6.48
CA GLY A 109 7.36 13.50 5.51
C GLY A 109 7.15 14.10 4.12
N ARG A 110 7.73 13.48 3.10
CA ARG A 110 7.58 13.88 1.69
C ARG A 110 7.63 12.67 0.79
N VAL A 111 6.98 12.76 -0.36
CA VAL A 111 7.10 11.79 -1.45
C VAL A 111 8.00 12.38 -2.53
N LEU A 112 8.94 11.59 -3.03
CA LEU A 112 9.95 12.00 -4.00
C LEU A 112 10.16 10.88 -5.02
N ALA A 113 10.46 11.25 -6.26
CA ALA A 113 10.91 10.28 -7.25
C ALA A 113 12.14 9.51 -6.75
N SER A 114 12.15 8.21 -6.94
CA SER A 114 13.30 7.35 -6.66
C SER A 114 14.39 7.55 -7.73
N PRO A 115 15.67 7.41 -7.39
CA PRO A 115 16.74 7.45 -8.39
C PRO A 115 16.62 6.36 -9.46
N ALA A 116 16.00 5.24 -9.12
CA ALA A 116 15.63 4.16 -10.02
C ALA A 116 14.33 3.51 -9.48
N PRO A 117 13.47 2.99 -10.36
CA PRO A 117 12.30 2.23 -9.92
C PRO A 117 12.72 0.90 -9.29
N GLU A 118 11.88 0.38 -8.41
CA GLU A 118 11.96 -1.00 -7.98
C GLU A 118 10.74 -1.75 -8.51
N ILE A 119 10.97 -2.77 -9.34
CA ILE A 119 9.92 -3.63 -9.89
C ILE A 119 10.36 -5.08 -9.72
N GLY A 120 9.43 -5.94 -9.27
CA GLY A 120 9.68 -7.36 -9.06
C GLY A 120 9.99 -7.74 -7.62
N TRP A 121 10.56 -8.91 -7.41
CA TRP A 121 10.80 -9.50 -6.09
C TRP A 121 12.15 -9.08 -5.53
N HIS A 122 12.14 -8.36 -4.41
CA HIS A 122 13.33 -7.83 -3.77
C HIS A 122 13.42 -8.25 -2.30
N VAL A 123 14.67 -8.42 -1.83
CA VAL A 123 14.92 -8.65 -0.41
C VAL A 123 14.75 -7.34 0.36
N VAL A 124 13.92 -7.40 1.38
CA VAL A 124 13.73 -6.33 2.37
C VAL A 124 14.29 -6.83 3.69
N HIS A 125 15.10 -6.01 4.35
CA HIS A 125 15.64 -6.28 5.67
C HIS A 125 14.83 -5.52 6.71
N GLY A 126 14.17 -6.26 7.59
CA GLY A 126 13.31 -5.70 8.64
C GLY A 126 13.61 -6.35 9.98
N ASP A 127 13.49 -5.58 11.04
CA ASP A 127 13.77 -6.04 12.40
C ASP A 127 12.51 -6.48 13.15
N ASP A 128 11.32 -5.93 12.75
CA ASP A 128 10.07 -6.10 13.51
C ASP A 128 8.85 -6.30 12.58
N LEU A 129 7.73 -6.71 13.17
CA LEU A 129 6.40 -6.81 12.55
C LEU A 129 6.32 -7.73 11.32
N GLY A 130 7.31 -8.63 11.10
CA GLY A 130 7.31 -9.56 9.97
C GLY A 130 7.61 -8.91 8.64
N SER A 131 8.21 -7.72 8.61
CA SER A 131 8.60 -7.01 7.40
C SER A 131 9.83 -7.59 6.69
N ASP A 132 10.63 -8.43 7.38
CA ASP A 132 11.79 -9.10 6.78
C ASP A 132 11.37 -10.16 5.76
N GLY A 133 12.07 -10.21 4.62
CA GLY A 133 11.85 -11.24 3.61
C GLY A 133 11.93 -10.75 2.17
N ILE A 134 11.45 -11.59 1.26
CA ILE A 134 11.36 -11.25 -0.16
C ILE A 134 9.95 -10.73 -0.42
N TRP A 135 9.84 -9.47 -0.88
CA TRP A 135 8.58 -8.81 -1.14
C TRP A 135 8.51 -8.29 -2.57
N PHE A 136 7.29 -8.24 -3.12
CA PHE A 136 7.04 -7.66 -4.43
C PHE A 136 7.12 -6.14 -4.34
N GLN A 137 7.79 -5.52 -5.32
CA GLN A 137 7.95 -4.08 -5.47
C GLN A 137 7.36 -3.65 -6.81
N TRP A 138 6.69 -2.51 -6.82
CA TRP A 138 6.33 -1.81 -8.05
C TRP A 138 6.15 -0.33 -7.73
N HIS A 139 7.27 0.40 -7.67
CA HIS A 139 7.21 1.82 -7.36
C HIS A 139 8.34 2.62 -8.02
N TYR A 140 8.00 3.83 -8.38
CA TYR A 140 8.89 4.85 -8.95
C TYR A 140 9.23 5.93 -7.93
N ASP A 141 8.47 5.99 -6.84
CA ASP A 141 8.57 6.98 -5.79
C ASP A 141 8.97 6.35 -4.47
N ARG A 142 9.46 7.17 -3.57
CA ARG A 142 9.81 6.82 -2.20
C ARG A 142 9.44 7.95 -1.26
N TRP A 143 9.27 7.64 -0.01
CA TRP A 143 9.08 8.67 1.02
C TRP A 143 10.39 9.12 1.67
N VAL A 144 10.33 10.31 2.29
CA VAL A 144 11.18 10.72 3.39
C VAL A 144 10.42 10.42 4.67
N THR A 145 10.99 9.58 5.54
CA THR A 145 10.34 9.15 6.78
C THR A 145 9.91 10.36 7.62
N PRO A 146 8.63 10.40 8.06
CA PRO A 146 8.11 11.55 8.78
C PRO A 146 8.74 11.70 10.17
N PRO A 147 8.76 12.91 10.74
CA PRO A 147 9.27 13.14 12.10
C PRO A 147 8.55 12.27 13.14
N GLY A 148 9.32 11.64 14.01
CA GLY A 148 8.79 10.78 15.08
C GLY A 148 8.40 9.36 14.66
N ALA A 149 8.49 9.03 13.36
CA ALA A 149 8.34 7.66 12.91
C ALA A 149 9.61 6.84 13.16
N THR A 150 9.42 5.55 13.36
CA THR A 150 10.50 4.55 13.46
C THR A 150 10.54 3.75 12.16
N GLU A 151 11.64 3.86 11.41
CA GLU A 151 11.90 2.96 10.29
C GLU A 151 12.14 1.55 10.82
N ILE A 152 11.41 0.57 10.30
CA ILE A 152 11.48 -0.83 10.75
C ILE A 152 11.92 -1.79 9.65
N ALA A 153 12.01 -1.34 8.41
CA ALA A 153 12.53 -2.13 7.30
C ALA A 153 13.13 -1.26 6.22
N ARG A 154 14.15 -1.81 5.54
CA ARG A 154 14.84 -1.17 4.42
C ARG A 154 15.42 -2.16 3.43
N ASN A 155 15.74 -1.64 2.26
CA ASN A 155 16.65 -2.26 1.31
C ASN A 155 17.70 -1.23 0.83
N PRO A 156 18.62 -1.57 -0.10
CA PRO A 156 19.60 -0.60 -0.59
C PRO A 156 19.00 0.63 -1.30
N ALA A 157 17.78 0.54 -1.85
CA ALA A 157 17.14 1.61 -2.61
C ALA A 157 16.43 2.63 -1.71
N ALA A 158 15.68 2.15 -0.69
CA ALA A 158 14.84 3.02 0.12
C ALA A 158 14.51 2.43 1.50
N ALA A 159 13.92 3.26 2.37
CA ALA A 159 13.14 2.81 3.52
C ALA A 159 11.91 2.06 3.01
N GLN A 160 11.67 0.86 3.55
CA GLN A 160 10.65 -0.06 3.07
C GLN A 160 9.44 -0.19 4.01
N ALA A 161 9.61 0.16 5.28
CA ALA A 161 8.51 0.27 6.22
C ALA A 161 8.85 1.22 7.37
N PHE A 162 7.81 1.87 7.91
CA PHE A 162 7.90 2.61 9.15
C PHE A 162 6.63 2.46 9.99
N VAL A 163 6.79 2.64 11.31
CA VAL A 163 5.68 2.78 12.26
C VAL A 163 5.65 4.21 12.77
N LEU A 164 4.47 4.80 12.80
CA LEU A 164 4.21 6.09 13.42
C LEU A 164 2.94 5.99 14.27
N ARG A 165 3.08 5.98 15.61
CA ARG A 165 1.97 5.79 16.55
C ARG A 165 1.19 4.50 16.27
N ARG A 166 -0.02 4.60 15.73
CA ARG A 166 -0.88 3.46 15.34
C ARG A 166 -0.91 3.22 13.82
N ASN A 167 0.03 3.80 13.10
CA ASN A 167 0.11 3.69 11.64
C ASN A 167 1.31 2.84 11.24
N LEU A 168 1.11 1.94 10.30
CA LEU A 168 2.14 1.13 9.64
C LEU A 168 2.15 1.47 8.14
N ALA A 169 3.28 1.91 7.63
CA ALA A 169 3.50 2.16 6.22
C ALA A 169 4.43 1.11 5.63
N LEU A 170 4.07 0.59 4.47
CA LEU A 170 4.84 -0.37 3.68
C LEU A 170 5.08 0.20 2.29
N GLN A 171 6.31 0.11 1.77
CA GLN A 171 6.61 0.49 0.39
C GLN A 171 6.36 -0.68 -0.58
N PHE A 172 6.59 -1.88 -0.13
CA PHE A 172 6.38 -3.11 -0.87
C PHE A 172 4.90 -3.54 -0.87
N HIS A 173 4.58 -4.51 -1.71
CA HIS A 173 3.24 -5.03 -1.94
C HIS A 173 3.05 -6.42 -1.32
N PRO A 174 2.57 -6.53 -0.06
CA PRO A 174 2.29 -7.82 0.56
C PRO A 174 1.03 -8.50 0.02
N GLU A 175 0.18 -7.75 -0.68
CA GLU A 175 -1.10 -8.18 -1.22
C GLU A 175 -0.99 -8.91 -2.57
N VAL A 176 0.16 -8.75 -3.28
CA VAL A 176 0.30 -9.21 -4.66
C VAL A 176 0.39 -10.72 -4.76
N ASP A 177 -0.45 -11.30 -5.64
CA ASP A 177 -0.42 -12.64 -6.16
C ASP A 177 -0.31 -12.63 -7.69
N ALA A 178 -0.33 -13.81 -8.32
CA ALA A 178 -0.21 -13.94 -9.77
C ALA A 178 -1.40 -13.33 -10.52
N ASP A 179 -2.61 -13.44 -9.99
CA ASP A 179 -3.83 -12.88 -10.60
C ASP A 179 -3.82 -11.35 -10.53
N GLY A 180 -3.44 -10.77 -9.39
CA GLY A 180 -3.27 -9.33 -9.22
C GLY A 180 -2.20 -8.77 -10.14
N LEU A 181 -1.02 -9.40 -10.19
CA LEU A 181 0.04 -8.99 -11.10
C LEU A 181 -0.41 -9.07 -12.57
N LYS A 182 -1.11 -10.14 -12.96
CA LYS A 182 -1.65 -10.26 -14.30
C LYS A 182 -2.61 -9.11 -14.63
N GLY A 183 -3.46 -8.72 -13.70
CA GLY A 183 -4.32 -7.54 -13.83
C GLY A 183 -3.53 -6.27 -14.12
N TRP A 184 -2.43 -6.03 -13.38
CA TRP A 184 -1.55 -4.87 -13.63
C TRP A 184 -0.87 -4.92 -15.01
N LEU A 185 -0.34 -6.10 -15.40
CA LEU A 185 0.28 -6.28 -16.71
C LEU A 185 -0.71 -6.01 -17.86
N ASP A 186 -1.93 -6.50 -17.76
CA ASP A 186 -3.00 -6.31 -18.76
C ASP A 186 -3.43 -4.82 -18.89
N HIS A 187 -3.14 -3.97 -17.88
CA HIS A 187 -3.50 -2.54 -17.85
C HIS A 187 -2.30 -1.60 -18.04
N GLY A 188 -1.23 -2.07 -18.64
CA GLY A 188 -0.09 -1.25 -19.06
C GLY A 188 1.22 -1.54 -18.32
N GLY A 189 1.16 -2.31 -17.24
CA GLY A 189 2.34 -2.73 -16.49
C GLY A 189 3.33 -3.57 -17.31
N ASP A 190 2.86 -4.26 -18.35
CA ASP A 190 3.71 -4.96 -19.30
C ASP A 190 4.76 -4.03 -19.93
N ARG A 191 4.33 -2.84 -20.37
CA ARG A 191 5.22 -1.82 -20.95
C ARG A 191 6.17 -1.22 -19.91
N GLU A 192 5.70 -1.04 -18.69
CA GLU A 192 6.53 -0.54 -17.59
C GLU A 192 7.62 -1.56 -17.20
N ALA A 193 7.26 -2.85 -17.09
CA ALA A 193 8.22 -3.92 -16.82
C ALA A 193 9.31 -3.98 -17.91
N VAL A 194 8.91 -3.95 -19.18
CA VAL A 194 9.85 -3.93 -20.32
C VAL A 194 10.73 -2.68 -20.29
N ALA A 195 10.19 -1.50 -20.00
CA ALA A 195 10.96 -0.26 -19.87
C ALA A 195 11.98 -0.32 -18.72
N ALA A 196 11.68 -1.06 -17.66
CA ALA A 196 12.61 -1.36 -16.57
C ALA A 196 13.61 -2.49 -16.88
N GLY A 197 13.56 -3.06 -18.08
CA GLY A 197 14.45 -4.15 -18.51
C GLY A 197 14.04 -5.55 -18.02
N LEU A 198 12.78 -5.70 -17.62
CA LEU A 198 12.22 -6.97 -17.15
C LEU A 198 11.36 -7.62 -18.24
N ASP A 199 11.29 -8.96 -18.18
CA ASP A 199 10.37 -9.74 -18.99
C ASP A 199 9.09 -10.00 -18.18
N PRO A 200 7.90 -9.53 -18.65
CA PRO A 200 6.65 -9.72 -17.93
C PRO A 200 6.27 -11.18 -17.68
N ASP A 201 6.58 -12.09 -18.62
CA ASP A 201 6.30 -13.52 -18.45
C ASP A 201 7.19 -14.13 -17.35
N VAL A 202 8.45 -13.73 -17.31
CA VAL A 202 9.38 -14.16 -16.24
C VAL A 202 8.93 -13.60 -14.90
N LEU A 203 8.48 -12.36 -14.84
CA LEU A 203 7.99 -11.74 -13.62
C LEU A 203 6.75 -12.48 -13.08
N LEU A 204 5.82 -12.85 -13.96
CA LEU A 204 4.63 -13.64 -13.60
C LEU A 204 5.02 -15.02 -13.07
N LEU A 205 5.92 -15.74 -13.75
CA LEU A 205 6.42 -17.05 -13.29
C LEU A 205 7.10 -16.96 -11.92
N GLN A 206 7.85 -15.90 -11.67
CA GLN A 206 8.47 -15.67 -10.35
C GLN A 206 7.39 -15.44 -9.28
N THR A 207 6.34 -14.71 -9.61
CA THR A 207 5.22 -14.44 -8.69
C THR A 207 4.48 -15.73 -8.36
N GLU A 208 4.12 -16.54 -9.34
CA GLU A 208 3.51 -17.88 -9.14
C GLU A 208 4.36 -18.76 -8.20
N ALA A 209 5.68 -18.67 -8.31
CA ALA A 209 6.59 -19.47 -7.48
C ALA A 209 6.71 -18.95 -6.04
N LEU A 210 6.48 -17.67 -5.80
CA LEU A 210 6.72 -16.99 -4.50
C LEU A 210 5.45 -16.62 -3.75
N GLU A 211 4.28 -16.55 -4.41
CA GLU A 211 3.04 -16.00 -3.86
C GLU A 211 2.56 -16.73 -2.59
N ALA A 212 2.69 -18.06 -2.52
CA ALA A 212 2.27 -18.81 -1.35
C ALA A 212 3.05 -18.43 -0.09
N ASP A 213 4.37 -18.29 -0.22
CA ASP A 213 5.24 -17.85 0.88
C ASP A 213 5.04 -16.37 1.20
N ALA A 214 4.80 -15.54 0.19
CA ALA A 214 4.49 -14.12 0.36
C ALA A 214 3.15 -13.92 1.08
N ALA A 215 2.10 -14.64 0.69
CA ALA A 215 0.80 -14.62 1.36
C ALA A 215 0.91 -15.06 2.84
N ALA A 216 1.71 -16.10 3.13
CA ALA A 216 1.95 -16.50 4.51
C ALA A 216 2.68 -15.42 5.33
N ARG A 217 3.61 -14.65 4.72
CA ARG A 217 4.25 -13.51 5.37
C ARG A 217 3.27 -12.34 5.54
N ALA A 218 2.47 -12.03 4.50
CA ALA A 218 1.44 -10.99 4.55
C ALA A 218 0.45 -11.21 5.69
N ARG A 219 -0.02 -12.45 5.89
CA ARG A 219 -0.89 -12.81 7.02
C ARG A 219 -0.23 -12.53 8.37
N ARG A 220 1.05 -12.87 8.55
CA ARG A 220 1.78 -12.53 9.80
C ARG A 220 1.96 -11.04 10.00
N LEU A 221 2.18 -10.29 8.93
CA LEU A 221 2.29 -8.84 8.96
C LEU A 221 0.97 -8.19 9.39
N VAL A 222 -0.18 -8.65 8.85
CA VAL A 222 -1.51 -8.20 9.30
C VAL A 222 -1.75 -8.57 10.76
N ASP A 223 -1.37 -9.78 11.20
CA ASP A 223 -1.46 -10.16 12.61
C ASP A 223 -0.66 -9.22 13.50
N ALA A 224 0.59 -8.95 13.13
CA ALA A 224 1.45 -8.03 13.88
C ALA A 224 0.88 -6.59 13.88
N PHE A 225 0.32 -6.12 12.76
CA PHE A 225 -0.36 -4.83 12.72
C PHE A 225 -1.53 -4.78 13.70
N VAL A 226 -2.44 -5.74 13.65
CA VAL A 226 -3.64 -5.77 14.52
C VAL A 226 -3.25 -5.91 16.00
N ASP A 227 -2.24 -6.73 16.33
CA ASP A 227 -1.91 -7.07 17.70
C ASP A 227 -0.94 -6.05 18.36
N GLN A 228 -0.07 -5.40 17.60
CA GLN A 228 1.02 -4.57 18.13
C GLN A 228 0.91 -3.08 17.75
N VAL A 229 0.44 -2.77 16.55
CA VAL A 229 0.32 -1.38 16.06
C VAL A 229 -1.06 -0.82 16.35
N ALA A 230 -2.08 -1.65 16.20
CA ALA A 230 -3.49 -1.32 16.37
C ALA A 230 -4.15 -1.90 17.65
N PRO A 231 -3.47 -2.09 18.78
CA PRO A 231 -4.10 -2.67 19.95
C PRO A 231 -5.25 -1.78 20.45
N SER A 232 -6.33 -2.42 20.93
CA SER A 232 -7.55 -1.81 21.45
C SER A 232 -7.29 -0.77 22.55
#